data_f56666b4310b80d6762a336816383729
#
_entry.id   f56666b4310b80d6762a336816383729
#
_cell.length_a   1.000
_cell.length_b   1.000
_cell.length_c   1.000
_cell.angle_alpha   90.00
_cell.angle_beta   90.00
_cell.angle_gamma   90.00
#
_symmetry.space_group_name_H-M   'P 1'
#
loop_
_entity.id
_entity.type
_entity.pdbx_description
1 polymer ?
#
loop_
_entity_poly.entity_id
_entity_poly.type
_entity_poly.pdbx_seq_one_letter_code
_entity_poly.pdbx_strand_id
1 'polypeptide(L)'
;MASWILNDTPSKVFPLYSRANVGEVFPDPISPLNATTGFLSNLEPGWKAAYVACQVWDDDIYDSAVEHNPIACFGGFLFINMSLMRLFGVRVPGFSPEAVDFQYFGDMPGIPSYESEARPFDVSEEWSARAGAWLVGEVLGGKDLASLDAERAEVLAEIAARPDLAAVPSAQLAARLQQWNPMFERLFQTHIEVSLKAGIGLGAVAQACTAMGVPELSLTLVAGIGDVDSAGASLQMWELGRMVANSPRLTADFDRGVEGLLDRLRAAAADDLDTGLFVKAFDRFLTDWAFRGPNEWELRCPTWGTEPRIALAALDRVRMAAESASPLAAAERGAAARRAAADQLRGALAGNDEVLGQFNAALHAAELWCRARERQRTTVAMLVHEQRLTALELARRGVAAGVIERPEQIFMLLAGELDEFVHALDGRGPADFGAVLADREQRYLDLFDYEPPFVIAGGPPPLSEWARRSQAVPPARLAPGEVIQGVGGCPGTARGTARVVLDPSDPSQLGPGDVLVAPITDPSWTPLFLPAVAVVVEVGSAFSHAAIVSRELGIPCVVSAGAATQRIPDGALVEVDGTTGAVTLVG
;
A
#
# COMPACT_ATOMS: atom_id res chain seq x y z
N MET A 1 -1.62 -18.91 -28.99
CA MET A 1 -2.08 -18.68 -27.61
C MET A 1 -2.07 -17.18 -27.36
N ALA A 2 -3.16 -16.61 -26.88
CA ALA A 2 -3.17 -15.21 -26.47
C ALA A 2 -2.08 -15.01 -25.41
N SER A 3 -1.33 -13.89 -25.50
CA SER A 3 -0.34 -13.55 -24.48
C SER A 3 -1.08 -13.35 -23.16
N TRP A 4 -0.78 -14.14 -22.16
CA TRP A 4 -1.32 -13.98 -20.80
C TRP A 4 -0.52 -12.96 -19.99
N ILE A 5 0.70 -12.65 -20.43
CA ILE A 5 1.47 -11.54 -19.88
C ILE A 5 0.90 -10.28 -20.52
N LEU A 6 0.32 -9.43 -19.68
CA LEU A 6 -0.21 -8.16 -20.13
C LEU A 6 0.95 -7.23 -20.51
N ASN A 7 0.87 -6.71 -21.72
CA ASN A 7 1.74 -5.67 -22.23
C ASN A 7 0.87 -4.65 -22.93
N ASP A 8 0.69 -3.51 -22.27
CA ASP A 8 -0.03 -2.39 -22.86
C ASP A 8 0.80 -1.75 -23.98
N THR A 9 0.13 -1.07 -24.88
CA THR A 9 0.78 -0.23 -25.87
C THR A 9 1.14 1.11 -25.24
N PRO A 10 2.44 1.50 -25.20
CA PRO A 10 2.82 2.78 -24.61
C PRO A 10 2.19 3.95 -25.35
N SER A 11 1.68 4.94 -24.63
CA SER A 11 1.18 6.16 -25.23
C SER A 11 2.29 6.94 -25.92
N LYS A 12 2.04 7.38 -27.14
CA LYS A 12 2.95 8.27 -27.88
C LYS A 12 2.88 9.70 -27.39
N VAL A 13 1.71 10.10 -26.85
CA VAL A 13 1.46 11.45 -26.35
C VAL A 13 1.89 11.58 -24.90
N PHE A 14 1.71 10.54 -24.10
CA PHE A 14 2.03 10.48 -22.68
C PHE A 14 3.05 9.38 -22.37
N PRO A 15 4.32 9.54 -22.82
CA PRO A 15 5.27 8.44 -22.91
C PRO A 15 6.06 8.12 -21.63
N LEU A 16 5.89 8.88 -20.55
CA LEU A 16 6.65 8.69 -19.31
C LEU A 16 5.88 7.81 -18.33
N TYR A 17 6.47 6.70 -17.94
CA TYR A 17 5.91 5.75 -16.98
C TYR A 17 6.88 5.48 -15.84
N SER A 18 6.37 5.16 -14.66
CA SER A 18 7.21 4.84 -13.50
C SER A 18 6.58 3.77 -12.60
N ARG A 19 7.47 3.06 -11.91
CA ARG A 19 7.16 2.17 -10.79
C ARG A 19 6.96 2.93 -9.47
N ALA A 20 7.27 4.23 -9.42
CA ALA A 20 7.08 5.03 -8.22
C ALA A 20 5.63 4.93 -7.72
N ASN A 21 5.43 4.78 -6.42
CA ASN A 21 4.16 4.53 -5.73
C ASN A 21 3.50 3.19 -6.11
N VAL A 22 3.24 2.90 -7.39
CA VAL A 22 2.60 1.62 -7.77
C VAL A 22 3.48 0.42 -7.43
N GLY A 23 4.80 0.57 -7.46
CA GLY A 23 5.75 -0.46 -7.01
C GLY A 23 5.70 -0.72 -5.51
N GLU A 24 5.18 0.21 -4.70
CA GLU A 24 4.91 -0.02 -3.27
C GLU A 24 3.66 -0.88 -3.06
N VAL A 25 2.68 -0.78 -3.96
CA VAL A 25 1.40 -1.50 -3.85
C VAL A 25 1.45 -2.85 -4.57
N PHE A 26 2.15 -2.90 -5.70
CA PHE A 26 2.40 -4.09 -6.50
C PHE A 26 3.90 -4.23 -6.77
N PRO A 27 4.69 -4.67 -5.78
CA PRO A 27 6.14 -4.87 -5.97
C PRO A 27 6.43 -5.97 -6.99
N ASP A 28 5.56 -6.97 -7.05
CA ASP A 28 5.66 -8.17 -7.87
C ASP A 28 4.80 -8.11 -9.14
N PRO A 29 4.95 -9.05 -10.08
CA PRO A 29 4.06 -9.17 -11.22
C PRO A 29 2.62 -9.44 -10.77
N ILE A 30 1.65 -8.80 -11.44
CA ILE A 30 0.23 -9.06 -11.16
C ILE A 30 -0.17 -10.44 -11.69
N SER A 31 -0.93 -11.21 -10.90
CA SER A 31 -1.39 -12.53 -11.33
C SER A 31 -2.44 -12.41 -12.46
N PRO A 32 -2.49 -13.36 -13.40
CA PRO A 32 -3.43 -13.35 -14.53
C PRO A 32 -4.89 -13.18 -14.11
N LEU A 33 -5.32 -13.87 -13.05
CA LEU A 33 -6.69 -13.76 -12.56
C LEU A 33 -6.96 -12.36 -12.02
N ASN A 34 -6.08 -11.81 -11.18
CA ASN A 34 -6.23 -10.46 -10.64
C ASN A 34 -6.25 -9.40 -11.73
N ALA A 35 -5.39 -9.55 -12.75
CA ALA A 35 -5.32 -8.64 -13.87
C ALA A 35 -6.61 -8.61 -14.70
N THR A 36 -7.29 -9.74 -14.86
CA THR A 36 -8.38 -9.88 -15.84
C THR A 36 -9.78 -10.00 -15.24
N THR A 37 -9.93 -10.33 -13.96
CA THR A 37 -11.25 -10.46 -13.31
C THR A 37 -11.76 -9.21 -12.65
N GLY A 38 -10.89 -8.27 -12.29
CA GLY A 38 -11.41 -7.14 -11.56
C GLY A 38 -10.42 -6.03 -11.28
N PHE A 39 -9.21 -6.34 -10.82
CA PHE A 39 -8.35 -5.27 -10.34
C PHE A 39 -7.89 -4.37 -11.49
N LEU A 40 -7.06 -4.85 -12.40
CA LEU A 40 -6.52 -4.00 -13.45
C LEU A 40 -7.58 -3.54 -14.46
N SER A 41 -8.53 -4.41 -14.83
CA SER A 41 -9.62 -4.09 -15.76
C SER A 41 -10.56 -2.98 -15.27
N ASN A 42 -10.68 -2.78 -13.95
CA ASN A 42 -11.50 -1.71 -13.35
C ASN A 42 -10.66 -0.54 -12.82
N LEU A 43 -9.38 -0.76 -12.60
CA LEU A 43 -8.46 0.25 -12.09
C LEU A 43 -8.28 1.39 -13.09
N GLU A 44 -8.11 1.08 -14.38
CA GLU A 44 -7.95 2.07 -15.43
C GLU A 44 -9.18 2.99 -15.59
N PRO A 45 -10.41 2.47 -15.79
CA PRO A 45 -11.58 3.35 -15.92
C PRO A 45 -11.88 4.13 -14.65
N GLY A 46 -11.73 3.54 -13.45
CA GLY A 46 -11.86 4.27 -12.19
C GLY A 46 -10.84 5.40 -12.04
N TRP A 47 -9.60 5.19 -12.47
CA TRP A 47 -8.58 6.23 -12.43
C TRP A 47 -8.85 7.37 -13.41
N LYS A 48 -9.31 7.06 -14.64
CA LYS A 48 -9.75 8.08 -15.60
C LYS A 48 -10.91 8.92 -15.05
N ALA A 49 -11.92 8.25 -14.49
CA ALA A 49 -13.06 8.93 -13.86
C ALA A 49 -12.61 9.84 -12.71
N ALA A 50 -11.60 9.44 -11.91
CA ALA A 50 -11.03 10.30 -10.88
C ALA A 50 -10.39 11.58 -11.45
N TYR A 51 -9.67 11.48 -12.56
CA TYR A 51 -9.07 12.67 -13.20
C TYR A 51 -10.12 13.65 -13.72
N VAL A 52 -11.23 13.12 -14.26
CA VAL A 52 -12.39 13.95 -14.66
C VAL A 52 -13.00 14.62 -13.43
N ALA A 53 -13.24 13.86 -12.35
CA ALA A 53 -13.79 14.41 -11.11
C ALA A 53 -12.88 15.48 -10.48
N CYS A 54 -11.57 15.31 -10.55
CA CYS A 54 -10.57 16.30 -10.11
C CYS A 54 -10.43 17.50 -11.04
N GLN A 55 -11.20 17.58 -12.13
CA GLN A 55 -11.19 18.68 -13.09
C GLN A 55 -9.84 18.91 -13.79
N VAL A 56 -9.04 17.85 -13.93
CA VAL A 56 -7.74 17.90 -14.63
C VAL A 56 -7.75 17.14 -15.96
N TRP A 57 -8.86 16.50 -16.28
CA TRP A 57 -9.08 15.74 -17.50
C TRP A 57 -10.51 15.90 -18.02
N ASP A 58 -10.69 15.67 -19.31
CA ASP A 58 -12.00 15.66 -19.96
C ASP A 58 -11.93 14.73 -21.18
N ASP A 59 -12.73 13.68 -21.19
CA ASP A 59 -12.72 12.69 -22.26
C ASP A 59 -13.20 13.25 -23.60
N ASP A 60 -13.96 14.37 -23.60
CA ASP A 60 -14.43 15.02 -24.82
C ASP A 60 -13.33 15.81 -25.55
N ILE A 61 -12.25 16.19 -24.86
CA ILE A 61 -11.14 16.98 -25.42
C ILE A 61 -10.08 16.11 -26.08
N TYR A 62 -9.91 14.89 -25.58
CA TYR A 62 -8.91 13.95 -26.10
C TYR A 62 -9.61 12.93 -26.97
N ASP A 63 -9.27 12.93 -28.26
CA ASP A 63 -9.71 11.91 -29.20
C ASP A 63 -9.50 10.51 -28.58
N SER A 64 -10.53 9.66 -28.66
CA SER A 64 -10.50 8.28 -28.20
C SER A 64 -9.36 7.44 -28.85
N ALA A 65 -8.76 7.94 -29.92
CA ALA A 65 -7.57 7.37 -30.55
C ALA A 65 -6.26 7.69 -29.80
N VAL A 66 -6.27 8.60 -28.82
CA VAL A 66 -5.10 8.91 -27.99
C VAL A 66 -5.07 7.92 -26.82
N GLU A 67 -4.13 7.02 -26.84
CA GLU A 67 -3.88 6.12 -25.72
C GLU A 67 -3.45 6.94 -24.50
N HIS A 68 -4.32 7.01 -23.49
CA HIS A 68 -4.13 7.84 -22.30
C HIS A 68 -4.43 7.09 -21.02
N ASN A 69 -3.86 5.90 -20.88
CA ASN A 69 -4.03 5.08 -19.70
C ASN A 69 -3.23 5.63 -18.52
N PRO A 70 -3.86 6.00 -17.39
CA PRO A 70 -3.17 6.47 -16.19
C PRO A 70 -2.26 5.41 -15.57
N ILE A 71 -2.57 4.14 -15.82
CA ILE A 71 -1.79 2.99 -15.42
C ILE A 71 -1.55 2.11 -16.63
N ALA A 72 -0.39 1.48 -16.69
CA ALA A 72 -0.05 0.51 -17.72
C ALA A 72 0.59 -0.73 -17.11
N CYS A 73 0.46 -1.86 -17.79
CA CYS A 73 1.13 -3.10 -17.44
C CYS A 73 2.17 -3.42 -18.51
N PHE A 74 3.43 -3.53 -18.12
CA PHE A 74 4.51 -3.96 -19.01
C PHE A 74 5.24 -5.15 -18.40
N GLY A 75 5.39 -6.23 -19.17
CA GLY A 75 6.02 -7.46 -18.71
C GLY A 75 5.34 -8.09 -17.48
N GLY A 76 4.06 -7.81 -17.26
CA GLY A 76 3.32 -8.25 -16.06
C GLY A 76 3.46 -7.33 -14.85
N PHE A 77 4.24 -6.25 -14.92
CA PHE A 77 4.39 -5.27 -13.84
C PHE A 77 3.60 -3.98 -14.12
N LEU A 78 3.06 -3.37 -13.07
CA LEU A 78 2.26 -2.16 -13.18
C LEU A 78 3.13 -0.90 -13.12
N PHE A 79 2.76 0.11 -13.91
CA PHE A 79 3.44 1.41 -14.00
C PHE A 79 2.40 2.53 -14.00
N ILE A 80 2.66 3.61 -13.26
CA ILE A 80 1.88 4.84 -13.34
C ILE A 80 2.37 5.66 -14.54
N ASN A 81 1.43 6.25 -15.29
CA ASN A 81 1.72 7.21 -16.34
C ASN A 81 2.04 8.59 -15.72
N MET A 82 3.32 8.87 -15.57
CA MET A 82 3.80 10.13 -14.99
C MET A 82 3.54 11.34 -15.88
N SER A 83 3.44 11.14 -17.21
CA SER A 83 3.06 12.23 -18.10
C SER A 83 1.65 12.75 -17.79
N LEU A 84 0.71 11.86 -17.44
CA LEU A 84 -0.65 12.23 -17.00
C LEU A 84 -0.65 12.81 -15.57
N MET A 85 0.17 12.27 -14.67
CA MET A 85 0.32 12.82 -13.32
C MET A 85 0.80 14.29 -13.34
N ARG A 86 1.72 14.63 -14.27
CA ARG A 86 2.23 15.99 -14.44
C ARG A 86 1.13 17.01 -14.81
N LEU A 87 -0.01 16.57 -15.37
CA LEU A 87 -1.14 17.48 -15.64
C LEU A 87 -1.67 18.16 -14.37
N PHE A 88 -1.59 17.50 -13.20
CA PHE A 88 -1.91 18.15 -11.93
C PHE A 88 -0.96 19.33 -11.65
N GLY A 89 0.33 19.15 -11.90
CA GLY A 89 1.32 20.22 -11.77
C GLY A 89 1.10 21.38 -12.74
N VAL A 90 0.62 21.07 -13.96
CA VAL A 90 0.37 22.08 -15.00
C VAL A 90 -0.94 22.85 -14.75
N ARG A 91 -1.99 22.15 -14.28
CA ARG A 91 -3.37 22.67 -14.27
C ARG A 91 -3.84 23.17 -12.92
N VAL A 92 -3.33 22.58 -11.82
CA VAL A 92 -3.72 22.99 -10.47
C VAL A 92 -2.90 24.21 -10.02
N PRO A 93 -3.54 25.35 -9.70
CA PRO A 93 -2.84 26.55 -9.29
C PRO A 93 -1.94 26.34 -8.08
N GLY A 94 -0.72 26.85 -8.14
CA GLY A 94 0.27 26.73 -7.07
C GLY A 94 1.11 25.44 -7.11
N PHE A 95 0.89 24.58 -8.10
CA PHE A 95 1.69 23.38 -8.35
C PHE A 95 2.55 23.54 -9.62
N SER A 96 3.52 22.66 -9.80
CA SER A 96 4.31 22.56 -11.02
C SER A 96 4.60 21.10 -11.37
N PRO A 97 4.90 20.79 -12.65
CA PRO A 97 5.33 19.44 -13.03
C PRO A 97 6.56 18.96 -12.25
N GLU A 98 7.50 19.85 -11.95
CA GLU A 98 8.71 19.55 -11.18
C GLU A 98 8.36 19.20 -9.72
N ALA A 99 7.35 19.85 -9.14
CA ALA A 99 6.88 19.51 -7.79
C ALA A 99 6.22 18.12 -7.76
N VAL A 100 5.48 17.77 -8.81
CA VAL A 100 4.95 16.41 -8.99
C VAL A 100 6.09 15.40 -9.14
N ASP A 101 7.07 15.68 -10.00
CA ASP A 101 8.22 14.80 -10.19
C ASP A 101 8.98 14.59 -8.88
N PHE A 102 9.25 15.66 -8.14
CA PHE A 102 9.93 15.56 -6.84
C PHE A 102 9.16 14.68 -5.84
N GLN A 103 7.85 14.74 -5.85
CA GLN A 103 7.00 13.91 -4.98
C GLN A 103 7.15 12.41 -5.27
N TYR A 104 7.36 12.03 -6.54
CA TYR A 104 7.46 10.63 -6.97
C TYR A 104 8.89 10.12 -7.12
N PHE A 105 9.83 10.98 -7.46
CA PHE A 105 11.21 10.62 -7.81
C PHE A 105 12.25 11.19 -6.85
N GLY A 106 11.90 12.19 -6.04
CA GLY A 106 12.90 12.95 -5.28
C GLY A 106 13.92 13.60 -6.22
N ASP A 107 15.20 13.51 -5.84
CA ASP A 107 16.33 14.03 -6.63
C ASP A 107 16.91 12.98 -7.61
N MET A 108 16.13 11.99 -8.05
CA MET A 108 16.60 10.95 -8.95
C MET A 108 17.09 11.55 -10.28
N PRO A 109 18.34 11.26 -10.70
CA PRO A 109 18.86 11.77 -11.96
C PRO A 109 18.26 11.03 -13.16
N GLY A 110 18.22 11.70 -14.32
CA GLY A 110 17.82 11.09 -15.60
C GLY A 110 16.32 11.05 -15.86
N ILE A 111 15.51 11.68 -15.01
CA ILE A 111 14.08 11.86 -15.29
C ILE A 111 13.94 12.92 -16.40
N PRO A 112 13.26 12.62 -17.53
CA PRO A 112 13.03 13.60 -18.59
C PRO A 112 12.24 14.80 -18.05
N SER A 113 12.71 16.02 -18.34
CA SER A 113 12.02 17.26 -17.98
C SER A 113 10.64 17.34 -18.64
N TYR A 114 9.72 18.05 -17.99
CA TYR A 114 8.48 18.42 -18.65
C TYR A 114 8.74 19.54 -19.66
N GLU A 115 8.27 19.33 -20.91
CA GLU A 115 8.41 20.30 -22.00
C GLU A 115 7.02 20.83 -22.39
N SER A 116 6.68 22.03 -21.93
CA SER A 116 5.38 22.64 -22.20
C SER A 116 5.16 22.95 -23.69
N GLU A 117 6.24 23.28 -24.43
CA GLU A 117 6.17 23.59 -25.87
C GLU A 117 5.79 22.36 -26.71
N ALA A 118 6.18 21.16 -26.27
CA ALA A 118 5.81 19.93 -26.94
C ALA A 118 4.33 19.54 -26.71
N ARG A 119 3.66 20.17 -25.73
CA ARG A 119 2.30 19.83 -25.28
C ARG A 119 1.46 21.06 -25.00
N PRO A 120 1.22 21.92 -26.02
CA PRO A 120 0.52 23.20 -25.83
C PRO A 120 -0.95 23.03 -25.37
N PHE A 121 -1.56 21.86 -25.58
CA PHE A 121 -2.91 21.53 -25.12
C PHE A 121 -2.98 21.22 -23.61
N ASP A 122 -1.85 20.99 -22.93
CA ASP A 122 -1.82 20.76 -21.49
C ASP A 122 -2.17 22.03 -20.73
N VAL A 123 -1.87 23.20 -21.29
CA VAL A 123 -2.03 24.52 -20.65
C VAL A 123 -3.19 25.29 -21.25
N SER A 124 -4.14 25.72 -20.42
CA SER A 124 -5.16 26.71 -20.79
C SER A 124 -5.70 27.42 -19.54
N GLU A 125 -6.20 28.66 -19.73
CA GLU A 125 -6.84 29.40 -18.65
C GLU A 125 -8.09 28.68 -18.13
N GLU A 126 -8.83 28.01 -19.01
CA GLU A 126 -10.00 27.22 -18.66
C GLU A 126 -9.64 26.07 -17.73
N TRP A 127 -8.61 25.29 -18.04
CA TRP A 127 -8.13 24.20 -17.17
C TRP A 127 -7.70 24.73 -15.80
N SER A 128 -6.95 25.81 -15.76
CA SER A 128 -6.51 26.40 -14.48
C SER A 128 -7.68 26.93 -13.65
N ALA A 129 -8.70 27.48 -14.30
CA ALA A 129 -9.91 27.94 -13.61
C ALA A 129 -10.73 26.76 -13.04
N ARG A 130 -10.94 25.69 -13.82
CA ARG A 130 -11.65 24.47 -13.39
C ARG A 130 -10.92 23.78 -12.24
N ALA A 131 -9.63 23.51 -12.40
CA ALA A 131 -8.81 22.87 -11.37
C ALA A 131 -8.67 23.76 -10.12
N GLY A 132 -8.62 25.07 -10.28
CA GLY A 132 -8.62 26.03 -9.17
C GLY A 132 -9.92 26.03 -8.37
N ALA A 133 -11.07 25.97 -9.06
CA ALA A 133 -12.37 25.85 -8.40
C ALA A 133 -12.50 24.53 -7.63
N TRP A 134 -12.03 23.42 -8.20
CA TRP A 134 -11.96 22.13 -7.53
C TRP A 134 -11.02 22.17 -6.31
N LEU A 135 -9.82 22.75 -6.43
CA LEU A 135 -8.89 22.90 -5.33
C LEU A 135 -9.54 23.63 -4.13
N VAL A 136 -10.18 24.76 -4.38
CA VAL A 136 -10.79 25.57 -3.32
C VAL A 136 -12.05 24.90 -2.77
N GLY A 137 -12.92 24.39 -3.62
CA GLY A 137 -14.22 23.83 -3.22
C GLY A 137 -14.10 22.42 -2.59
N GLU A 138 -13.33 21.55 -3.23
CA GLU A 138 -13.31 20.13 -2.87
C GLU A 138 -12.09 19.73 -2.02
N VAL A 139 -10.92 20.30 -2.28
CA VAL A 139 -9.72 19.94 -1.53
C VAL A 139 -9.62 20.71 -0.23
N LEU A 140 -9.59 22.06 -0.32
CA LEU A 140 -9.46 22.93 0.84
C LEU A 140 -10.78 23.14 1.60
N GLY A 141 -11.91 23.04 0.89
CA GLY A 141 -13.27 23.17 1.43
C GLY A 141 -13.94 21.88 1.89
N GLY A 142 -13.26 20.73 1.77
CA GLY A 142 -13.79 19.42 2.20
C GLY A 142 -14.18 19.43 3.68
N LYS A 143 -15.33 18.80 4.03
CA LYS A 143 -15.91 18.93 5.39
C LYS A 143 -15.87 17.64 6.19
N ASP A 144 -16.19 16.51 5.55
CA ASP A 144 -16.35 15.22 6.23
C ASP A 144 -16.10 14.05 5.28
N LEU A 145 -16.22 12.83 5.79
CA LEU A 145 -15.99 11.58 5.06
C LEU A 145 -17.30 10.77 4.88
N ALA A 146 -18.46 11.40 4.96
CA ALA A 146 -19.76 10.71 4.96
C ALA A 146 -19.99 9.84 3.70
N SER A 147 -19.51 10.27 2.53
CA SER A 147 -19.59 9.48 1.29
C SER A 147 -18.74 8.21 1.37
N LEU A 148 -17.54 8.30 1.95
CA LEU A 148 -16.66 7.14 2.13
C LEU A 148 -17.22 6.17 3.16
N ASP A 149 -17.86 6.68 4.22
CA ASP A 149 -18.53 5.86 5.22
C ASP A 149 -19.71 5.10 4.60
N ALA A 150 -20.45 5.72 3.68
CA ALA A 150 -21.51 5.07 2.94
C ALA A 150 -21.00 3.97 2.01
N GLU A 151 -19.92 4.23 1.24
CA GLU A 151 -19.28 3.22 0.39
C GLU A 151 -18.74 2.04 1.23
N ARG A 152 -18.12 2.32 2.36
CA ARG A 152 -17.65 1.27 3.28
C ARG A 152 -18.80 0.44 3.84
N ALA A 153 -19.93 1.08 4.21
CA ALA A 153 -21.11 0.38 4.68
C ALA A 153 -21.70 -0.55 3.62
N GLU A 154 -21.66 -0.15 2.34
CA GLU A 154 -22.07 -1.00 1.21
C GLU A 154 -21.18 -2.26 1.11
N VAL A 155 -19.85 -2.10 1.17
CA VAL A 155 -18.92 -3.25 1.15
C VAL A 155 -19.13 -4.16 2.37
N LEU A 156 -19.31 -3.60 3.56
CA LEU A 156 -19.59 -4.39 4.77
C LEU A 156 -20.91 -5.15 4.67
N ALA A 157 -21.92 -4.58 4.00
CA ALA A 157 -23.19 -5.28 3.76
C ALA A 157 -23.00 -6.47 2.81
N GLU A 158 -22.18 -6.34 1.75
CA GLU A 158 -21.82 -7.45 0.85
C GLU A 158 -21.06 -8.56 1.60
N ILE A 159 -20.12 -8.20 2.49
CA ILE A 159 -19.39 -9.15 3.33
C ILE A 159 -20.35 -9.90 4.26
N ALA A 160 -21.26 -9.19 4.91
CA ALA A 160 -22.24 -9.77 5.82
C ALA A 160 -23.25 -10.70 5.09
N ALA A 161 -23.55 -10.40 3.82
CA ALA A 161 -24.42 -11.18 2.96
C ALA A 161 -23.70 -12.36 2.27
N ARG A 162 -22.41 -12.57 2.52
CA ARG A 162 -21.64 -13.67 1.89
C ARG A 162 -22.29 -15.02 2.19
N PRO A 163 -22.65 -15.80 1.15
CA PRO A 163 -23.20 -17.14 1.35
C PRO A 163 -22.11 -18.10 1.84
N ASP A 164 -22.53 -19.27 2.32
CA ASP A 164 -21.60 -20.40 2.45
C ASP A 164 -21.07 -20.79 1.07
N LEU A 165 -19.84 -20.37 0.76
CA LEU A 165 -19.22 -20.55 -0.56
C LEU A 165 -19.13 -22.04 -0.94
N ALA A 166 -19.00 -22.94 0.04
CA ALA A 166 -18.96 -24.38 -0.21
C ALA A 166 -20.29 -24.91 -0.78
N ALA A 167 -21.41 -24.25 -0.46
CA ALA A 167 -22.73 -24.60 -0.94
C ALA A 167 -23.11 -23.92 -2.28
N VAL A 168 -22.37 -22.90 -2.72
CA VAL A 168 -22.67 -22.16 -3.97
C VAL A 168 -22.26 -23.00 -5.20
N PRO A 169 -23.08 -23.11 -6.26
CA PRO A 169 -22.67 -23.78 -7.51
C PRO A 169 -21.45 -23.14 -8.16
N SER A 170 -20.57 -23.94 -8.79
CA SER A 170 -19.30 -23.46 -9.36
C SER A 170 -19.48 -22.36 -10.40
N ALA A 171 -20.51 -22.43 -11.24
CA ALA A 171 -20.82 -21.37 -12.21
C ALA A 171 -21.21 -20.05 -11.52
N GLN A 172 -21.88 -20.10 -10.37
CA GLN A 172 -22.20 -18.89 -9.60
C GLN A 172 -20.96 -18.34 -8.88
N LEU A 173 -20.02 -19.19 -8.45
CA LEU A 173 -18.73 -18.72 -7.90
C LEU A 173 -17.91 -18.01 -8.99
N ALA A 174 -17.87 -18.55 -10.22
CA ALA A 174 -17.20 -17.90 -11.35
C ALA A 174 -17.82 -16.53 -11.67
N ALA A 175 -19.15 -16.44 -11.70
CA ALA A 175 -19.86 -15.16 -11.86
C ALA A 175 -19.58 -14.19 -10.68
N ARG A 176 -19.48 -14.72 -9.45
CA ARG A 176 -19.19 -13.93 -8.25
C ARG A 176 -17.84 -13.22 -8.32
N LEU A 177 -16.83 -13.77 -8.95
CA LEU A 177 -15.53 -13.12 -9.12
C LEU A 177 -15.63 -11.77 -9.87
N GLN A 178 -16.64 -11.59 -10.72
CA GLN A 178 -16.84 -10.40 -11.55
C GLN A 178 -18.04 -9.54 -11.10
N GLN A 179 -18.88 -10.02 -10.18
CA GLN A 179 -20.10 -9.32 -9.79
C GLN A 179 -19.85 -7.94 -9.20
N TRP A 180 -18.67 -7.71 -8.60
CA TRP A 180 -18.32 -6.46 -7.95
C TRP A 180 -17.58 -5.47 -8.86
N ASN A 181 -17.37 -5.79 -10.14
CA ASN A 181 -16.61 -4.91 -11.03
C ASN A 181 -17.13 -3.46 -11.03
N PRO A 182 -18.45 -3.17 -11.11
CA PRO A 182 -18.95 -1.80 -11.06
C PRO A 182 -18.71 -1.10 -9.70
N MET A 183 -18.79 -1.85 -8.60
CA MET A 183 -18.46 -1.34 -7.27
C MET A 183 -16.97 -1.06 -7.16
N PHE A 184 -16.14 -1.96 -7.67
CA PHE A 184 -14.69 -1.83 -7.65
C PHE A 184 -14.21 -0.59 -8.41
N GLU A 185 -14.74 -0.37 -9.62
CA GLU A 185 -14.45 0.82 -10.43
C GLU A 185 -14.77 2.10 -9.65
N ARG A 186 -15.97 2.20 -9.05
CA ARG A 186 -16.39 3.36 -8.25
C ARG A 186 -15.49 3.55 -7.01
N LEU A 187 -15.25 2.48 -6.24
CA LEU A 187 -14.38 2.54 -5.05
C LEU A 187 -12.97 2.96 -5.42
N PHE A 188 -12.47 2.50 -6.58
CA PHE A 188 -11.15 2.85 -7.04
C PHE A 188 -11.08 4.29 -7.55
N GLN A 189 -12.12 4.78 -8.24
CA GLN A 189 -12.27 6.21 -8.55
C GLN A 189 -12.12 7.05 -7.27
N THR A 190 -12.94 6.77 -6.26
CA THR A 190 -12.90 7.49 -4.98
C THR A 190 -11.52 7.37 -4.31
N HIS A 191 -10.86 6.19 -4.37
CA HIS A 191 -9.51 6.01 -3.82
C HIS A 191 -8.47 6.93 -4.48
N ILE A 192 -8.50 7.07 -5.79
CA ILE A 192 -7.60 7.97 -6.52
C ILE A 192 -7.90 9.43 -6.20
N GLU A 193 -9.17 9.84 -6.20
CA GLU A 193 -9.56 11.20 -5.84
C GLU A 193 -9.04 11.61 -4.46
N VAL A 194 -9.30 10.79 -3.43
CA VAL A 194 -8.84 11.11 -2.06
C VAL A 194 -7.33 11.03 -1.91
N SER A 195 -6.65 10.17 -2.69
CA SER A 195 -5.19 10.09 -2.70
C SER A 195 -4.56 11.35 -3.27
N LEU A 196 -5.12 11.89 -4.35
CA LEU A 196 -4.70 13.16 -4.95
C LEU A 196 -4.97 14.33 -3.99
N LYS A 197 -6.17 14.39 -3.40
CA LYS A 197 -6.52 15.41 -2.39
C LYS A 197 -5.57 15.36 -1.17
N ALA A 198 -5.20 14.16 -0.71
CA ALA A 198 -4.23 13.98 0.38
C ALA A 198 -2.84 14.50 0.00
N GLY A 199 -2.34 14.14 -1.19
CA GLY A 199 -1.05 14.63 -1.68
C GLY A 199 -1.00 16.15 -1.79
N ILE A 200 -2.06 16.77 -2.29
CA ILE A 200 -2.21 18.24 -2.39
C ILE A 200 -2.23 18.88 -0.99
N GLY A 201 -3.03 18.34 -0.06
CA GLY A 201 -3.10 18.85 1.31
C GLY A 201 -1.77 18.81 2.04
N LEU A 202 -1.06 17.68 1.95
CA LEU A 202 0.29 17.52 2.53
C LEU A 202 1.30 18.48 1.87
N GLY A 203 1.27 18.62 0.55
CA GLY A 203 2.10 19.55 -0.20
C GLY A 203 1.85 21.01 0.22
N ALA A 204 0.59 21.40 0.42
CA ALA A 204 0.23 22.74 0.87
C ALA A 204 0.75 23.05 2.28
N VAL A 205 0.71 22.09 3.21
CA VAL A 205 1.32 22.23 4.55
C VAL A 205 2.83 22.40 4.44
N ALA A 206 3.51 21.56 3.63
CA ALA A 206 4.95 21.66 3.43
C ALA A 206 5.36 23.00 2.82
N GLN A 207 4.61 23.49 1.82
CA GLN A 207 4.83 24.79 1.19
C GLN A 207 4.63 25.95 2.18
N ALA A 208 3.58 25.89 3.01
CA ALA A 208 3.34 26.90 4.04
C ALA A 208 4.48 26.94 5.07
N CYS A 209 4.97 25.80 5.54
CA CYS A 209 6.12 25.73 6.44
C CYS A 209 7.39 26.29 5.81
N THR A 210 7.64 25.99 4.53
CA THR A 210 8.79 26.53 3.79
C THR A 210 8.71 28.05 3.67
N ALA A 211 7.54 28.57 3.31
CA ALA A 211 7.31 30.02 3.20
C ALA A 211 7.48 30.77 4.54
N MET A 212 7.19 30.08 5.65
CA MET A 212 7.40 30.62 7.00
C MET A 212 8.84 30.40 7.55
N GLY A 213 9.72 29.74 6.79
CA GLY A 213 11.10 29.47 7.17
C GLY A 213 11.25 28.35 8.22
N VAL A 214 10.29 27.45 8.34
CA VAL A 214 10.24 26.34 9.31
C VAL A 214 9.88 25.00 8.63
N PRO A 215 10.57 24.61 7.54
CA PRO A 215 10.23 23.40 6.78
C PRO A 215 10.26 22.13 7.64
N GLU A 216 11.06 22.09 8.70
CA GLU A 216 11.19 20.97 9.64
C GLU A 216 9.88 20.66 10.40
N LEU A 217 8.97 21.64 10.54
CA LEU A 217 7.67 21.42 11.21
C LEU A 217 6.64 20.70 10.32
N SER A 218 6.87 20.63 9.02
CA SER A 218 5.89 20.05 8.08
C SER A 218 5.51 18.61 8.44
N LEU A 219 6.48 17.76 8.78
CA LEU A 219 6.23 16.38 9.20
C LEU A 219 5.53 16.29 10.55
N THR A 220 5.84 17.20 11.49
CA THR A 220 5.19 17.25 12.80
C THR A 220 3.71 17.65 12.68
N LEU A 221 3.38 18.58 11.79
CA LEU A 221 2.02 19.04 11.54
C LEU A 221 1.09 17.98 10.96
N VAL A 222 1.64 16.91 10.39
CA VAL A 222 0.88 15.79 9.80
C VAL A 222 1.13 14.46 10.53
N ALA A 223 1.65 14.53 11.77
CA ALA A 223 1.85 13.36 12.64
C ALA A 223 0.71 13.23 13.66
N GLY A 224 0.40 12.01 14.09
CA GLY A 224 -0.63 11.75 15.11
C GLY A 224 -2.00 12.31 14.70
N ILE A 225 -2.39 12.15 13.45
CA ILE A 225 -3.68 12.61 12.91
C ILE A 225 -4.83 11.86 13.60
N GLY A 226 -4.61 10.57 13.92
CA GLY A 226 -5.61 9.69 14.50
C GLY A 226 -6.70 9.27 13.51
N ASP A 227 -7.45 8.23 13.85
CA ASP A 227 -8.48 7.64 12.97
C ASP A 227 -7.94 7.26 11.59
N VAL A 228 -6.73 6.68 11.59
CA VAL A 228 -6.07 6.16 10.39
C VAL A 228 -6.21 4.64 10.38
N ASP A 229 -6.96 4.11 9.43
CA ASP A 229 -7.35 2.70 9.38
C ASP A 229 -6.15 1.72 9.38
N SER A 230 -5.04 2.09 8.76
CA SER A 230 -3.83 1.25 8.76
C SER A 230 -3.21 1.06 10.15
N ALA A 231 -3.47 1.98 11.08
CA ALA A 231 -3.02 1.85 12.47
C ALA A 231 -3.99 1.03 13.35
N GLY A 232 -5.27 0.89 12.94
CA GLY A 232 -6.31 0.25 13.74
C GLY A 232 -6.01 -1.21 14.09
N ALA A 233 -5.53 -1.99 13.11
CA ALA A 233 -5.13 -3.38 13.33
C ALA A 233 -4.02 -3.51 14.39
N SER A 234 -3.08 -2.56 14.43
CA SER A 234 -1.97 -2.56 15.39
C SER A 234 -2.43 -2.29 16.82
N LEU A 235 -3.47 -1.48 17.02
CA LEU A 235 -4.05 -1.25 18.33
C LEU A 235 -4.66 -2.53 18.90
N GLN A 236 -5.47 -3.23 18.14
CA GLN A 236 -6.05 -4.50 18.58
C GLN A 236 -4.98 -5.59 18.75
N MET A 237 -3.97 -5.62 17.86
CA MET A 237 -2.86 -6.58 18.00
C MET A 237 -1.99 -6.26 19.23
N TRP A 238 -1.83 -4.99 19.61
CA TRP A 238 -1.21 -4.59 20.88
C TRP A 238 -1.96 -5.15 22.08
N GLU A 239 -3.29 -5.01 22.11
CA GLU A 239 -4.13 -5.56 23.18
C GLU A 239 -3.98 -7.09 23.29
N LEU A 240 -4.03 -7.80 22.16
CA LEU A 240 -3.76 -9.24 22.11
C LEU A 240 -2.35 -9.58 22.62
N GLY A 241 -1.35 -8.80 22.24
CA GLY A 241 0.02 -8.94 22.72
C GLY A 241 0.14 -8.79 24.23
N ARG A 242 -0.62 -7.86 24.84
CA ARG A 242 -0.67 -7.71 26.31
C ARG A 242 -1.38 -8.88 26.98
N MET A 243 -2.43 -9.44 26.37
CA MET A 243 -3.03 -10.68 26.88
C MET A 243 -2.01 -11.82 26.94
N VAL A 244 -1.20 -12.00 25.89
CA VAL A 244 -0.16 -13.02 25.86
C VAL A 244 0.92 -12.74 26.90
N ALA A 245 1.46 -11.51 26.96
CA ALA A 245 2.52 -11.12 27.88
C ALA A 245 2.13 -11.27 29.37
N ASN A 246 0.86 -11.10 29.68
CA ASN A 246 0.33 -11.17 31.06
C ASN A 246 -0.11 -12.57 31.47
N SER A 247 -0.14 -13.55 30.55
CA SER A 247 -0.49 -14.94 30.85
C SER A 247 0.72 -15.87 30.68
N PRO A 248 1.23 -16.49 31.77
CA PRO A 248 2.33 -17.48 31.67
C PRO A 248 1.98 -18.65 30.75
N ARG A 249 0.72 -19.04 30.70
CA ARG A 249 0.24 -20.12 29.83
C ARG A 249 0.36 -19.74 28.36
N LEU A 250 -0.19 -18.60 27.96
CA LEU A 250 -0.13 -18.11 26.59
C LEU A 250 1.33 -17.86 26.16
N THR A 251 2.14 -17.23 27.02
CA THR A 251 3.56 -17.03 26.77
C THR A 251 4.27 -18.35 26.46
N ALA A 252 4.04 -19.39 27.26
CA ALA A 252 4.65 -20.70 27.05
C ALA A 252 4.19 -21.36 25.73
N ASP A 253 2.94 -21.16 25.31
CA ASP A 253 2.45 -21.68 24.02
C ASP A 253 3.06 -20.93 22.83
N PHE A 254 3.24 -19.61 22.90
CA PHE A 254 3.92 -18.80 21.91
C PHE A 254 5.43 -19.12 21.82
N ASP A 255 6.10 -19.34 22.95
CA ASP A 255 7.52 -19.70 23.01
C ASP A 255 7.85 -21.04 22.32
N ARG A 256 6.84 -21.87 22.07
CA ARG A 256 6.96 -23.11 21.27
C ARG A 256 6.95 -22.85 19.77
N GLY A 257 6.80 -21.59 19.35
CA GLY A 257 6.72 -21.16 17.96
C GLY A 257 5.28 -21.14 17.41
N VAL A 258 5.13 -20.36 16.33
CA VAL A 258 3.82 -20.05 15.71
C VAL A 258 3.24 -21.21 14.88
N GLU A 259 4.07 -22.17 14.48
CA GLU A 259 3.60 -23.32 13.71
C GLU A 259 2.62 -24.17 14.52
N GLY A 260 1.41 -24.39 13.98
CA GLY A 260 0.32 -25.09 14.67
C GLY A 260 -0.17 -24.42 15.97
N LEU A 261 0.24 -23.16 16.24
CA LEU A 261 -0.10 -22.44 17.47
C LEU A 261 -1.61 -22.28 17.63
N LEU A 262 -2.32 -21.86 16.59
CA LEU A 262 -3.77 -21.63 16.66
C LEU A 262 -4.54 -22.89 17.04
N ASP A 263 -4.13 -24.04 16.48
CA ASP A 263 -4.77 -25.33 16.80
C ASP A 263 -4.51 -25.72 18.26
N ARG A 264 -3.27 -25.52 18.76
CA ARG A 264 -2.94 -25.76 20.18
C ARG A 264 -3.78 -24.90 21.11
N LEU A 265 -3.92 -23.61 20.80
CA LEU A 265 -4.71 -22.66 21.59
C LEU A 265 -6.20 -23.02 21.56
N ARG A 266 -6.76 -23.35 20.39
CA ARG A 266 -8.15 -23.76 20.26
C ARG A 266 -8.45 -25.05 21.02
N ALA A 267 -7.53 -26.03 20.99
CA ALA A 267 -7.66 -27.26 21.75
C ALA A 267 -7.65 -27.03 23.26
N ALA A 268 -6.89 -26.04 23.75
CA ALA A 268 -6.79 -25.72 25.19
C ALA A 268 -7.85 -24.72 25.69
N ALA A 269 -8.58 -24.08 24.79
CA ALA A 269 -9.49 -22.96 25.10
C ALA A 269 -10.63 -23.29 26.08
N ALA A 270 -11.07 -24.55 26.13
CA ALA A 270 -12.12 -25.00 27.05
C ALA A 270 -11.60 -25.24 28.46
N ASP A 271 -10.32 -25.57 28.61
CA ASP A 271 -9.71 -25.98 29.87
C ASP A 271 -8.94 -24.87 30.58
N ASP A 272 -8.65 -23.77 29.87
CA ASP A 272 -7.89 -22.63 30.38
C ASP A 272 -8.59 -21.30 30.05
N LEU A 273 -8.90 -20.52 31.08
CA LEU A 273 -9.68 -19.28 30.93
C LEU A 273 -8.95 -18.23 30.06
N ASP A 274 -7.64 -18.03 30.31
CA ASP A 274 -6.87 -17.01 29.57
C ASP A 274 -6.79 -17.38 28.09
N THR A 275 -6.53 -18.66 27.80
CA THR A 275 -6.51 -19.19 26.43
C THR A 275 -7.88 -19.05 25.76
N GLY A 276 -8.97 -19.35 26.48
CA GLY A 276 -10.33 -19.19 25.95
C GLY A 276 -10.69 -17.74 25.65
N LEU A 277 -10.28 -16.79 26.49
CA LEU A 277 -10.45 -15.35 26.26
C LEU A 277 -9.61 -14.87 25.08
N PHE A 278 -8.36 -15.31 24.99
CA PHE A 278 -7.46 -14.96 23.88
C PHE A 278 -8.02 -15.47 22.54
N VAL A 279 -8.42 -16.74 22.45
CA VAL A 279 -8.99 -17.31 21.21
C VAL A 279 -10.20 -16.52 20.75
N LYS A 280 -11.13 -16.16 21.65
CA LYS A 280 -12.28 -15.32 21.30
C LYS A 280 -11.87 -13.93 20.82
N ALA A 281 -10.89 -13.30 21.46
CA ALA A 281 -10.40 -11.98 21.06
C ALA A 281 -9.68 -12.06 19.72
N PHE A 282 -8.91 -13.11 19.47
CA PHE A 282 -8.21 -13.32 18.19
C PHE A 282 -9.18 -13.66 17.05
N ASP A 283 -10.23 -14.47 17.29
CA ASP A 283 -11.27 -14.73 16.29
C ASP A 283 -12.03 -13.44 15.93
N ARG A 284 -12.28 -12.56 16.90
CA ARG A 284 -12.82 -11.22 16.63
C ARG A 284 -11.86 -10.37 15.80
N PHE A 285 -10.58 -10.35 16.17
CA PHE A 285 -9.53 -9.66 15.40
C PHE A 285 -9.51 -10.13 13.95
N LEU A 286 -9.58 -11.44 13.72
CA LEU A 286 -9.66 -11.99 12.36
C LEU A 286 -10.97 -11.61 11.64
N THR A 287 -12.09 -11.43 12.37
CA THR A 287 -13.33 -10.94 11.77
C THR A 287 -13.17 -9.49 11.28
N ASP A 288 -12.53 -8.64 12.08
CA ASP A 288 -12.36 -7.22 11.80
C ASP A 288 -11.26 -6.97 10.73
N TRP A 289 -10.22 -7.82 10.66
CA TRP A 289 -9.01 -7.58 9.88
C TRP A 289 -8.60 -8.76 8.97
N ALA A 290 -9.51 -9.69 8.66
CA ALA A 290 -9.24 -10.85 7.81
C ALA A 290 -8.59 -10.52 6.46
N PHE A 291 -8.95 -9.37 5.89
CA PHE A 291 -8.51 -8.90 4.58
C PHE A 291 -7.05 -8.38 4.57
N ARG A 292 -6.46 -8.10 5.73
CA ARG A 292 -5.06 -7.68 5.82
C ARG A 292 -4.10 -8.82 5.47
N GLY A 293 -3.01 -8.47 4.81
CA GLY A 293 -1.95 -9.40 4.43
C GLY A 293 -0.91 -8.73 3.55
N PRO A 294 0.24 -9.38 3.28
CA PRO A 294 1.22 -8.89 2.33
C PRO A 294 0.59 -8.69 0.95
N ASN A 295 0.85 -7.56 0.31
CA ASN A 295 0.27 -7.25 -1.00
C ASN A 295 -1.25 -7.44 -1.04
N GLU A 296 -1.98 -6.89 -0.08
CA GLU A 296 -3.41 -7.12 0.16
C GLU A 296 -4.33 -6.86 -1.06
N TRP A 297 -3.82 -6.21 -2.12
CA TRP A 297 -4.52 -5.99 -3.39
C TRP A 297 -4.18 -7.03 -4.46
N GLU A 298 -3.23 -7.93 -4.21
CA GLU A 298 -2.92 -9.04 -5.10
C GLU A 298 -3.71 -10.30 -4.67
N LEU A 299 -4.61 -10.80 -5.54
CA LEU A 299 -5.47 -11.95 -5.25
C LEU A 299 -4.68 -13.20 -4.85
N ARG A 300 -3.48 -13.39 -5.36
CA ARG A 300 -2.63 -14.55 -5.08
C ARG A 300 -2.04 -14.50 -3.67
N CYS A 301 -1.84 -13.31 -3.09
CA CYS A 301 -1.19 -13.17 -1.79
C CYS A 301 -2.09 -13.59 -0.63
N PRO A 302 -1.59 -14.29 0.39
CA PRO A 302 -2.38 -14.70 1.53
C PRO A 302 -2.80 -13.50 2.38
N THR A 303 -3.91 -13.65 3.08
CA THR A 303 -4.39 -12.67 4.06
C THR A 303 -4.45 -13.30 5.45
N TRP A 304 -4.59 -12.50 6.49
CA TRP A 304 -4.73 -13.01 7.85
C TRP A 304 -5.93 -13.94 8.03
N GLY A 305 -7.00 -13.69 7.27
CA GLY A 305 -8.18 -14.56 7.27
C GLY A 305 -7.97 -15.90 6.56
N THR A 306 -7.13 -15.94 5.52
CA THR A 306 -6.82 -17.19 4.80
C THR A 306 -5.60 -17.93 5.39
N GLU A 307 -4.69 -17.20 6.03
CA GLU A 307 -3.51 -17.75 6.71
C GLU A 307 -3.24 -17.04 8.05
N PRO A 308 -3.99 -17.38 9.13
CA PRO A 308 -3.88 -16.72 10.43
C PRO A 308 -2.48 -16.78 11.06
N ARG A 309 -1.62 -17.72 10.62
CA ARG A 309 -0.24 -17.84 11.06
C ARG A 309 0.55 -16.56 10.84
N ILE A 310 0.28 -15.82 9.75
CA ILE A 310 0.93 -14.53 9.46
C ILE A 310 0.65 -13.51 10.56
N ALA A 311 -0.63 -13.38 10.98
CA ALA A 311 -1.00 -12.50 12.08
C ALA A 311 -0.38 -12.94 13.42
N LEU A 312 -0.32 -14.25 13.68
CA LEU A 312 0.29 -14.80 14.90
C LEU A 312 1.82 -14.56 14.93
N ALA A 313 2.50 -14.61 13.77
CA ALA A 313 3.93 -14.31 13.69
C ALA A 313 4.23 -12.84 14.05
N ALA A 314 3.42 -11.91 13.55
CA ALA A 314 3.50 -10.51 13.93
C ALA A 314 3.18 -10.31 15.42
N LEU A 315 2.11 -10.95 15.91
CA LEU A 315 1.70 -10.88 17.31
C LEU A 315 2.79 -11.40 18.27
N ASP A 316 3.53 -12.45 17.86
CA ASP A 316 4.65 -12.96 18.64
C ASP A 316 5.75 -11.90 18.86
N ARG A 317 5.97 -11.00 17.90
CA ARG A 317 6.90 -9.87 18.08
C ARG A 317 6.27 -8.78 18.95
N VAL A 318 5.00 -8.46 18.73
CA VAL A 318 4.27 -7.43 19.48
C VAL A 318 4.17 -7.74 20.98
N ARG A 319 3.95 -9.01 21.34
CA ARG A 319 3.88 -9.41 22.78
C ARG A 319 5.14 -9.10 23.57
N MET A 320 6.31 -9.05 22.90
CA MET A 320 7.60 -8.76 23.53
C MET A 320 7.87 -7.27 23.71
N ALA A 321 7.12 -6.40 23.01
CA ALA A 321 7.30 -4.95 23.11
C ALA A 321 7.02 -4.45 24.54
N ALA A 322 7.82 -3.48 25.02
CA ALA A 322 7.67 -2.88 26.34
C ALA A 322 6.38 -2.06 26.43
N GLU A 323 5.80 -1.91 27.62
CA GLU A 323 4.63 -1.05 27.89
C GLU A 323 4.81 0.39 27.37
N SER A 324 6.02 0.92 27.40
CA SER A 324 6.36 2.26 26.89
C SER A 324 6.19 2.40 25.38
N ALA A 325 6.14 1.27 24.64
CA ALA A 325 5.88 1.23 23.20
C ALA A 325 4.38 1.24 22.85
N SER A 326 3.50 1.53 23.83
CA SER A 326 2.07 1.63 23.61
C SER A 326 1.72 2.54 22.44
N PRO A 327 1.04 2.03 21.39
CA PRO A 327 0.64 2.83 20.24
C PRO A 327 -0.34 3.95 20.59
N LEU A 328 -1.20 3.75 21.61
CA LEU A 328 -2.07 4.80 22.12
C LEU A 328 -1.28 5.97 22.71
N ALA A 329 -0.32 5.66 23.59
CA ALA A 329 0.52 6.71 24.18
C ALA A 329 1.38 7.42 23.12
N ALA A 330 1.83 6.72 22.10
CA ALA A 330 2.56 7.30 20.97
C ALA A 330 1.67 8.25 20.15
N ALA A 331 0.45 7.82 19.80
CA ALA A 331 -0.52 8.64 19.08
C ALA A 331 -0.90 9.90 19.86
N GLU A 332 -1.08 9.82 21.19
CA GLU A 332 -1.35 10.97 22.06
C GLU A 332 -0.18 11.97 22.06
N ARG A 333 1.07 11.48 22.15
CA ARG A 333 2.27 12.34 22.06
C ARG A 333 2.36 13.03 20.70
N GLY A 334 2.16 12.29 19.60
CA GLY A 334 2.15 12.83 18.24
C GLY A 334 1.09 13.91 18.07
N ALA A 335 -0.15 13.64 18.51
CA ALA A 335 -1.25 14.61 18.47
C ALA A 335 -0.97 15.86 19.31
N ALA A 336 -0.32 15.71 20.47
CA ALA A 336 0.07 16.85 21.29
C ALA A 336 1.16 17.72 20.62
N ALA A 337 2.18 17.08 20.03
CA ALA A 337 3.24 17.77 19.29
C ALA A 337 2.67 18.52 18.07
N ARG A 338 1.77 17.88 17.30
CA ARG A 338 1.08 18.50 16.17
C ARG A 338 0.29 19.74 16.59
N ARG A 339 -0.53 19.64 17.65
CA ARG A 339 -1.29 20.80 18.16
C ARG A 339 -0.37 21.94 18.58
N ALA A 340 0.69 21.65 19.32
CA ALA A 340 1.65 22.65 19.75
C ALA A 340 2.32 23.36 18.56
N ALA A 341 2.76 22.62 17.54
CA ALA A 341 3.33 23.18 16.33
C ALA A 341 2.32 24.05 15.55
N ALA A 342 1.06 23.56 15.41
CA ALA A 342 0.00 24.32 14.76
C ALA A 342 -0.32 25.63 15.51
N ASP A 343 -0.39 25.61 16.84
CA ASP A 343 -0.67 26.79 17.66
C ASP A 343 0.50 27.80 17.63
N GLN A 344 1.74 27.31 17.60
CA GLN A 344 2.92 28.15 17.39
C GLN A 344 2.83 28.93 16.07
N LEU A 345 2.51 28.24 14.96
CA LEU A 345 2.41 28.88 13.65
C LEU A 345 1.20 29.80 13.53
N ARG A 346 0.05 29.42 14.11
CA ARG A 346 -1.13 30.31 14.21
C ARG A 346 -0.78 31.61 14.95
N GLY A 347 -0.01 31.48 16.05
CA GLY A 347 0.47 32.65 16.79
C GLY A 347 1.40 33.55 15.98
N ALA A 348 2.30 32.97 15.18
CA ALA A 348 3.19 33.72 14.30
C ALA A 348 2.44 34.41 13.14
N LEU A 349 1.32 33.86 12.71
CA LEU A 349 0.45 34.42 11.65
C LEU A 349 -0.63 35.37 12.19
N ALA A 350 -0.66 35.62 13.51
CA ALA A 350 -1.64 36.54 14.12
C ALA A 350 -1.53 37.94 13.52
N GLY A 351 -2.63 38.49 13.05
CA GLY A 351 -2.68 39.80 12.38
C GLY A 351 -2.64 39.73 10.84
N ASN A 352 -2.48 38.53 10.27
CA ASN A 352 -2.67 38.29 8.82
C ASN A 352 -3.74 37.21 8.60
N ASP A 353 -4.99 37.64 8.67
CA ASP A 353 -6.16 36.76 8.63
C ASP A 353 -6.25 35.93 7.34
N GLU A 354 -5.77 36.46 6.22
CA GLU A 354 -5.78 35.76 4.93
C GLU A 354 -4.81 34.57 4.96
N VAL A 355 -3.55 34.79 5.32
CA VAL A 355 -2.52 33.72 5.39
C VAL A 355 -2.86 32.72 6.49
N LEU A 356 -3.39 33.17 7.62
CA LEU A 356 -3.87 32.29 8.69
C LEU A 356 -5.02 31.41 8.22
N GLY A 357 -5.94 31.97 7.42
CA GLY A 357 -7.04 31.22 6.80
C GLY A 357 -6.52 30.13 5.83
N GLN A 358 -5.57 30.48 4.96
CA GLN A 358 -4.93 29.55 4.03
C GLN A 358 -4.19 28.42 4.77
N PHE A 359 -3.41 28.75 5.80
CA PHE A 359 -2.71 27.76 6.62
C PHE A 359 -3.68 26.78 7.30
N ASN A 360 -4.76 27.30 7.91
CA ASN A 360 -5.75 26.44 8.56
C ASN A 360 -6.48 25.54 7.56
N ALA A 361 -6.79 26.03 6.36
CA ALA A 361 -7.40 25.23 5.30
C ALA A 361 -6.46 24.12 4.81
N ALA A 362 -5.18 24.42 4.60
CA ALA A 362 -4.17 23.43 4.22
C ALA A 362 -4.02 22.32 5.28
N LEU A 363 -3.93 22.73 6.57
CA LEU A 363 -3.83 21.78 7.68
C LEU A 363 -5.06 20.88 7.78
N HIS A 364 -6.26 21.46 7.69
CA HIS A 364 -7.52 20.72 7.68
C HIS A 364 -7.59 19.74 6.50
N ALA A 365 -7.23 20.17 5.30
CA ALA A 365 -7.23 19.32 4.11
C ALA A 365 -6.25 18.14 4.27
N ALA A 366 -5.02 18.38 4.77
CA ALA A 366 -4.05 17.33 5.03
C ALA A 366 -4.59 16.28 6.02
N GLU A 367 -5.19 16.71 7.14
CA GLU A 367 -5.78 15.81 8.13
C GLU A 367 -6.95 15.02 7.58
N LEU A 368 -7.89 15.68 6.92
CA LEU A 368 -9.11 15.05 6.38
C LEU A 368 -8.76 14.01 5.31
N TRP A 369 -7.96 14.39 4.32
CA TRP A 369 -7.71 13.54 3.17
C TRP A 369 -6.71 12.42 3.44
N CYS A 370 -5.80 12.57 4.42
CA CYS A 370 -4.99 11.44 4.89
C CYS A 370 -5.86 10.34 5.50
N ARG A 371 -6.85 10.69 6.34
CA ARG A 371 -7.82 9.71 6.86
C ARG A 371 -8.66 9.09 5.73
N ALA A 372 -9.14 9.91 4.81
CA ALA A 372 -9.92 9.48 3.65
C ALA A 372 -9.17 8.43 2.82
N ARG A 373 -7.90 8.71 2.49
CA ARG A 373 -7.04 7.83 1.70
C ARG A 373 -6.89 6.45 2.36
N GLU A 374 -6.58 6.41 3.64
CA GLU A 374 -6.39 5.15 4.36
C GLU A 374 -7.71 4.39 4.53
N ARG A 375 -8.83 5.10 4.75
CA ARG A 375 -10.17 4.51 4.80
C ARG A 375 -10.54 3.86 3.48
N GLN A 376 -10.35 4.56 2.37
CA GLN A 376 -10.72 4.04 1.06
C GLN A 376 -9.81 2.89 0.63
N ARG A 377 -8.51 2.98 0.88
CA ARG A 377 -7.56 1.87 0.66
C ARG A 377 -8.01 0.60 1.38
N THR A 378 -8.41 0.74 2.64
CA THR A 378 -8.93 -0.37 3.46
C THR A 378 -10.22 -0.95 2.86
N THR A 379 -11.15 -0.09 2.41
CA THR A 379 -12.41 -0.52 1.82
C THR A 379 -12.19 -1.33 0.53
N VAL A 380 -11.25 -0.91 -0.32
CA VAL A 380 -10.85 -1.67 -1.51
C VAL A 380 -10.25 -3.03 -1.14
N ALA A 381 -9.37 -3.09 -0.12
CA ALA A 381 -8.76 -4.35 0.32
C ALA A 381 -9.81 -5.37 0.83
N MET A 382 -10.86 -4.89 1.51
CA MET A 382 -11.97 -5.76 1.93
C MET A 382 -12.65 -6.45 0.74
N LEU A 383 -12.87 -5.73 -0.36
CA LEU A 383 -13.50 -6.27 -1.57
C LEU A 383 -12.57 -7.26 -2.29
N VAL A 384 -11.29 -6.96 -2.39
CA VAL A 384 -10.28 -7.89 -2.94
C VAL A 384 -10.25 -9.20 -2.15
N HIS A 385 -10.35 -9.12 -0.82
CA HIS A 385 -10.42 -10.31 0.03
C HIS A 385 -11.65 -11.19 -0.28
N GLU A 386 -12.82 -10.59 -0.52
CA GLU A 386 -14.02 -11.35 -0.93
C GLU A 386 -13.83 -12.08 -2.27
N GLN A 387 -13.19 -11.44 -3.25
CA GLN A 387 -12.82 -12.08 -4.50
C GLN A 387 -11.85 -13.24 -4.27
N ARG A 388 -10.84 -13.04 -3.40
CA ARG A 388 -9.89 -14.09 -3.03
C ARG A 388 -10.56 -15.30 -2.41
N LEU A 389 -11.46 -15.12 -1.45
CA LEU A 389 -12.21 -16.24 -0.83
C LEU A 389 -12.98 -17.05 -1.88
N THR A 390 -13.60 -16.35 -2.83
CA THR A 390 -14.33 -16.99 -3.94
C THR A 390 -13.38 -17.78 -4.86
N ALA A 391 -12.22 -17.22 -5.20
CA ALA A 391 -11.20 -17.90 -6.00
C ALA A 391 -10.66 -19.15 -5.30
N LEU A 392 -10.39 -19.07 -3.98
CA LEU A 392 -9.90 -20.21 -3.20
C LEU A 392 -10.91 -21.35 -3.10
N GLU A 393 -12.22 -21.07 -3.04
CA GLU A 393 -13.22 -22.14 -3.07
C GLU A 393 -13.27 -22.82 -4.46
N LEU A 394 -13.15 -22.06 -5.55
CA LEU A 394 -12.99 -22.65 -6.90
C LEU A 394 -11.70 -23.47 -6.99
N ALA A 395 -10.60 -22.99 -6.40
CA ALA A 395 -9.34 -23.72 -6.34
C ALA A 395 -9.47 -25.05 -5.62
N ARG A 396 -10.12 -25.04 -4.43
CA ARG A 396 -10.40 -26.27 -3.67
C ARG A 396 -11.15 -27.32 -4.51
N ARG A 397 -12.15 -26.88 -5.29
CA ARG A 397 -12.89 -27.75 -6.20
C ARG A 397 -12.02 -28.24 -7.35
N GLY A 398 -11.18 -27.36 -7.90
CA GLY A 398 -10.24 -27.72 -8.96
C GLY A 398 -9.27 -28.81 -8.55
N VAL A 399 -8.72 -28.70 -7.33
CA VAL A 399 -7.85 -29.76 -6.75
C VAL A 399 -8.64 -31.06 -6.53
N ALA A 400 -9.85 -30.96 -5.96
CA ALA A 400 -10.69 -32.13 -5.71
C ALA A 400 -11.11 -32.86 -7.00
N ALA A 401 -11.30 -32.14 -8.11
CA ALA A 401 -11.60 -32.68 -9.42
C ALA A 401 -10.36 -33.12 -10.22
N GLY A 402 -9.16 -32.86 -9.73
CA GLY A 402 -7.91 -33.16 -10.43
C GLY A 402 -7.65 -32.27 -11.65
N VAL A 403 -8.32 -31.11 -11.75
CA VAL A 403 -8.11 -30.14 -12.84
C VAL A 403 -6.84 -29.32 -12.60
N ILE A 404 -6.54 -28.99 -11.35
CA ILE A 404 -5.31 -28.36 -10.90
C ILE A 404 -4.69 -29.20 -9.77
N GLU A 405 -3.37 -29.10 -9.61
CA GLU A 405 -2.61 -29.86 -8.59
C GLU A 405 -2.54 -29.11 -7.26
N ARG A 406 -2.50 -27.78 -7.30
CA ARG A 406 -2.34 -26.89 -6.16
C ARG A 406 -3.31 -25.71 -6.22
N PRO A 407 -3.81 -25.22 -5.08
CA PRO A 407 -4.77 -24.12 -5.04
C PRO A 407 -4.26 -22.85 -5.74
N GLU A 408 -2.96 -22.57 -5.68
CA GLU A 408 -2.34 -21.36 -6.24
C GLU A 408 -2.51 -21.27 -7.76
N GLN A 409 -2.69 -22.39 -8.44
CA GLN A 409 -2.88 -22.43 -9.89
C GLN A 409 -4.17 -21.77 -10.36
N ILE A 410 -5.14 -21.54 -9.47
CA ILE A 410 -6.37 -20.81 -9.78
C ILE A 410 -6.07 -19.38 -10.23
N PHE A 411 -5.05 -18.75 -9.66
CA PHE A 411 -4.66 -17.38 -9.98
C PHE A 411 -4.02 -17.23 -11.36
N MET A 412 -3.76 -18.35 -12.02
CA MET A 412 -3.27 -18.40 -13.41
C MET A 412 -4.39 -18.37 -14.44
N LEU A 413 -5.65 -18.44 -14.03
CA LEU A 413 -6.80 -18.28 -14.94
C LEU A 413 -6.88 -16.84 -15.47
N LEU A 414 -7.41 -16.71 -16.67
CA LEU A 414 -7.93 -15.46 -17.21
C LEU A 414 -9.44 -15.40 -16.99
N ALA A 415 -10.01 -14.19 -16.91
CA ALA A 415 -11.47 -14.02 -16.76
C ALA A 415 -12.27 -14.78 -17.84
N GLY A 416 -11.79 -14.76 -19.08
CA GLY A 416 -12.44 -15.48 -20.19
C GLY A 416 -12.34 -17.00 -20.13
N GLU A 417 -11.55 -17.57 -19.20
CA GLU A 417 -11.37 -19.02 -19.03
C GLU A 417 -12.20 -19.59 -17.87
N LEU A 418 -12.92 -18.73 -17.12
CA LEU A 418 -13.67 -19.16 -15.93
C LEU A 418 -14.77 -20.18 -16.26
N ASP A 419 -15.51 -20.01 -17.36
CA ASP A 419 -16.55 -20.96 -17.78
C ASP A 419 -15.93 -22.29 -18.19
N GLU A 420 -14.79 -22.25 -18.89
CA GLU A 420 -14.05 -23.44 -19.30
C GLU A 420 -13.51 -24.21 -18.09
N PHE A 421 -13.00 -23.49 -17.07
CA PHE A 421 -12.60 -24.08 -15.80
C PHE A 421 -13.77 -24.76 -15.10
N VAL A 422 -14.94 -24.10 -15.02
CA VAL A 422 -16.16 -24.70 -14.44
C VAL A 422 -16.57 -25.96 -15.20
N HIS A 423 -16.51 -25.97 -16.53
CA HIS A 423 -16.77 -27.17 -17.33
C HIS A 423 -15.74 -28.28 -17.04
N ALA A 424 -14.48 -27.94 -16.84
CA ALA A 424 -13.44 -28.91 -16.51
C ALA A 424 -13.68 -29.58 -15.14
N LEU A 425 -14.24 -28.86 -14.15
CA LEU A 425 -14.66 -29.48 -12.87
C LEU A 425 -15.65 -30.64 -13.03
N ASP A 426 -16.50 -30.58 -14.07
CA ASP A 426 -17.48 -31.59 -14.39
C ASP A 426 -16.96 -32.66 -15.40
N GLY A 427 -15.66 -32.63 -15.72
CA GLY A 427 -15.05 -33.52 -16.71
C GLY A 427 -15.42 -33.20 -18.16
N ARG A 428 -15.89 -31.99 -18.45
CA ARG A 428 -16.33 -31.53 -19.78
C ARG A 428 -15.39 -30.50 -20.42
N GLY A 429 -14.30 -30.14 -19.73
CA GLY A 429 -13.28 -29.21 -20.22
C GLY A 429 -12.23 -29.89 -21.11
N PRO A 430 -11.30 -29.09 -21.70
CA PRO A 430 -10.14 -29.62 -22.42
C PRO A 430 -9.27 -30.52 -21.52
N ALA A 431 -8.79 -31.61 -22.11
CA ALA A 431 -8.00 -32.61 -21.36
C ALA A 431 -6.64 -32.07 -20.85
N ASP A 432 -6.10 -31.02 -21.48
CA ASP A 432 -4.81 -30.41 -21.18
C ASP A 432 -4.93 -29.10 -20.37
N PHE A 433 -6.13 -28.74 -19.91
CA PHE A 433 -6.38 -27.44 -19.27
C PHE A 433 -5.49 -27.24 -18.03
N GLY A 434 -5.37 -28.25 -17.16
CA GLY A 434 -4.48 -28.19 -16.00
C GLY A 434 -3.00 -28.02 -16.37
N ALA A 435 -2.56 -28.68 -17.45
CA ALA A 435 -1.19 -28.52 -17.95
C ALA A 435 -0.91 -27.09 -18.47
N VAL A 436 -1.91 -26.46 -19.09
CA VAL A 436 -1.82 -25.04 -19.52
C VAL A 436 -1.65 -24.13 -18.33
N LEU A 437 -2.40 -24.34 -17.24
CA LEU A 437 -2.27 -23.53 -16.03
C LEU A 437 -0.94 -23.75 -15.33
N ALA A 438 -0.43 -24.98 -15.29
CA ALA A 438 0.88 -25.30 -14.71
C ALA A 438 2.04 -24.67 -15.50
N ASP A 439 2.02 -24.71 -16.84
CA ASP A 439 3.01 -24.02 -17.70
C ASP A 439 2.96 -22.50 -17.50
N ARG A 440 1.74 -21.93 -17.40
CA ARG A 440 1.53 -20.51 -17.15
C ARG A 440 2.07 -20.09 -15.78
N GLU A 441 1.84 -20.90 -14.74
CA GLU A 441 2.37 -20.67 -13.41
C GLU A 441 3.89 -20.64 -13.40
N GLN A 442 4.54 -21.61 -14.06
CA GLN A 442 6.00 -21.63 -14.13
C GLN A 442 6.54 -20.34 -14.78
N ARG A 443 5.95 -19.92 -15.89
CA ARG A 443 6.35 -18.67 -16.57
C ARG A 443 6.03 -17.43 -15.75
N TYR A 444 4.94 -17.44 -14.99
CA TYR A 444 4.60 -16.35 -14.08
C TYR A 444 5.64 -16.24 -12.95
N LEU A 445 6.03 -17.38 -12.37
CA LEU A 445 7.06 -17.42 -11.33
C LEU A 445 8.43 -16.95 -11.86
N ASP A 446 8.74 -17.23 -13.13
CA ASP A 446 9.98 -16.74 -13.76
C ASP A 446 10.03 -15.19 -13.83
N LEU A 447 8.87 -14.50 -13.84
CA LEU A 447 8.82 -13.03 -13.83
C LEU A 447 9.39 -12.43 -12.54
N PHE A 448 9.36 -13.14 -11.42
CA PHE A 448 9.89 -12.66 -10.14
C PHE A 448 11.41 -12.47 -10.15
N ASP A 449 12.12 -13.13 -11.08
CA ASP A 449 13.56 -12.92 -11.27
C ASP A 449 13.90 -11.63 -12.01
N TYR A 450 12.93 -10.99 -12.68
CA TYR A 450 13.20 -9.74 -13.39
C TYR A 450 13.10 -8.53 -12.46
N GLU A 451 13.99 -7.56 -12.68
CA GLU A 451 13.93 -6.24 -12.07
C GLU A 451 13.32 -5.27 -13.09
N PRO A 452 12.07 -4.84 -12.90
CA PRO A 452 11.44 -3.92 -13.84
C PRO A 452 12.14 -2.56 -13.83
N PRO A 453 12.31 -1.90 -15.00
CA PRO A 453 12.84 -0.54 -15.06
C PRO A 453 12.01 0.38 -14.16
N PHE A 454 12.67 1.19 -13.33
CA PHE A 454 11.95 2.11 -12.44
C PHE A 454 11.25 3.23 -13.21
N VAL A 455 11.85 3.70 -14.31
CA VAL A 455 11.30 4.71 -15.22
C VAL A 455 11.40 4.23 -16.65
N ILE A 456 10.37 4.43 -17.44
CA ILE A 456 10.29 4.15 -18.86
C ILE A 456 9.90 5.44 -19.57
N ALA A 457 10.74 5.87 -20.54
CA ALA A 457 10.45 6.99 -21.43
C ALA A 457 10.23 6.44 -22.85
N GLY A 458 9.01 6.53 -23.36
CA GLY A 458 8.60 5.89 -24.61
C GLY A 458 8.09 4.46 -24.39
N GLY A 459 8.59 3.49 -25.13
CA GLY A 459 8.23 2.08 -24.95
C GLY A 459 9.15 1.36 -23.95
N PRO A 460 8.64 0.33 -23.23
CA PRO A 460 9.50 -0.51 -22.42
C PRO A 460 10.51 -1.26 -23.29
N PRO A 461 11.76 -1.47 -22.81
CA PRO A 461 12.67 -2.40 -23.48
C PRO A 461 12.05 -3.81 -23.48
N PRO A 462 12.43 -4.67 -24.44
CA PRO A 462 12.01 -6.08 -24.42
C PRO A 462 12.33 -6.74 -23.06
N LEU A 463 11.45 -7.62 -22.57
CA LEU A 463 11.64 -8.29 -21.28
C LEU A 463 12.99 -9.02 -21.19
N SER A 464 13.53 -9.52 -22.30
CA SER A 464 14.84 -10.17 -22.37
C SER A 464 16.03 -9.24 -22.05
N GLU A 465 15.82 -7.91 -22.09
CA GLU A 465 16.83 -6.89 -21.77
C GLU A 465 16.71 -6.36 -20.34
N TRP A 466 15.66 -6.78 -19.60
CA TRP A 466 15.52 -6.39 -18.21
C TRP A 466 16.58 -7.09 -17.35
N ALA A 467 17.06 -6.39 -16.33
CA ALA A 467 17.98 -6.96 -15.37
C ALA A 467 17.35 -8.17 -14.65
N ARG A 468 18.17 -9.14 -14.30
CA ARG A 468 17.73 -10.27 -13.49
C ARG A 468 18.25 -10.15 -12.06
N ARG A 469 17.36 -10.31 -11.09
CA ARG A 469 17.70 -10.26 -9.65
C ARG A 469 18.73 -11.32 -9.28
N SER A 470 18.61 -12.51 -9.86
CA SER A 470 19.56 -13.61 -9.66
C SER A 470 20.98 -13.32 -10.19
N GLN A 471 21.12 -12.34 -11.12
CA GLN A 471 22.38 -11.93 -11.72
C GLN A 471 22.90 -10.59 -11.17
N ALA A 472 22.15 -9.94 -10.27
CA ALA A 472 22.55 -8.67 -9.68
C ALA A 472 23.82 -8.85 -8.83
N VAL A 473 24.77 -7.97 -9.01
CA VAL A 473 25.93 -7.89 -8.12
C VAL A 473 25.47 -7.16 -6.85
N PRO A 474 25.51 -7.81 -5.68
CA PRO A 474 25.12 -7.13 -4.45
C PRO A 474 25.96 -5.86 -4.24
N PRO A 475 25.34 -4.75 -3.84
CA PRO A 475 26.06 -3.53 -3.53
C PRO A 475 27.01 -3.78 -2.33
N ALA A 476 28.08 -2.97 -2.25
CA ALA A 476 29.00 -3.05 -1.13
C ALA A 476 28.27 -2.78 0.20
N ARG A 477 28.53 -3.61 1.19
CA ARG A 477 28.06 -3.40 2.55
C ARG A 477 28.68 -2.14 3.13
N LEU A 478 27.93 -1.45 4.00
CA LEU A 478 28.45 -0.29 4.73
C LEU A 478 29.61 -0.66 5.65
N ALA A 479 30.58 0.21 5.73
CA ALA A 479 31.59 0.20 6.78
C ALA A 479 31.14 1.10 7.96
N PRO A 480 31.67 0.88 9.18
CA PRO A 480 31.39 1.75 10.32
C PRO A 480 31.66 3.23 10.01
N GLY A 481 30.71 4.08 10.31
CA GLY A 481 30.74 5.52 10.01
C GLY A 481 30.17 5.91 8.64
N GLU A 482 29.89 4.97 7.76
CA GLU A 482 29.22 5.27 6.49
C GLU A 482 27.72 5.48 6.67
N VAL A 483 27.14 6.23 5.74
CA VAL A 483 25.75 6.69 5.78
C VAL A 483 25.02 6.24 4.51
N ILE A 484 23.79 5.77 4.66
CA ILE A 484 22.80 5.73 3.58
C ILE A 484 21.94 6.98 3.73
N GLN A 485 21.83 7.76 2.66
CA GLN A 485 20.93 8.90 2.61
C GLN A 485 19.62 8.47 1.94
N GLY A 486 18.53 8.60 2.66
CA GLY A 486 17.16 8.47 2.18
C GLY A 486 16.39 9.77 2.42
N VAL A 487 15.07 9.66 2.51
CA VAL A 487 14.13 10.75 2.79
C VAL A 487 13.56 10.58 4.20
N GLY A 488 13.53 11.65 4.98
CA GLY A 488 12.91 11.65 6.31
C GLY A 488 11.40 11.40 6.22
N GLY A 489 10.93 10.33 6.85
CA GLY A 489 9.52 9.93 6.88
C GLY A 489 8.79 10.33 8.16
N CYS A 490 9.45 10.21 9.31
CA CYS A 490 8.97 10.61 10.62
C CYS A 490 10.15 11.16 11.44
N PRO A 491 10.05 12.37 12.02
CA PRO A 491 11.18 12.99 12.69
C PRO A 491 11.58 12.26 13.98
N GLY A 492 12.85 12.43 14.35
CA GLY A 492 13.46 11.84 15.53
C GLY A 492 14.70 11.05 15.22
N THR A 493 15.49 10.73 16.26
CA THR A 493 16.71 9.92 16.13
C THR A 493 16.64 8.74 17.08
N ALA A 494 17.00 7.56 16.59
CA ALA A 494 17.07 6.35 17.39
C ALA A 494 18.28 5.49 17.02
N ARG A 495 18.75 4.71 17.99
CA ARG A 495 19.81 3.70 17.83
C ARG A 495 19.29 2.33 18.16
N GLY A 496 19.62 1.35 17.35
CA GLY A 496 19.25 -0.04 17.60
C GLY A 496 19.99 -1.01 16.68
N THR A 497 19.78 -2.27 16.94
CA THR A 497 20.30 -3.36 16.09
C THR A 497 19.45 -3.44 14.83
N ALA A 498 20.07 -3.36 13.67
CA ALA A 498 19.36 -3.53 12.40
C ALA A 498 18.85 -4.97 12.27
N ARG A 499 17.57 -5.11 11.96
CA ARG A 499 16.94 -6.39 11.61
C ARG A 499 16.35 -6.28 10.20
N VAL A 500 16.99 -7.03 9.29
CA VAL A 500 16.57 -7.08 7.90
C VAL A 500 15.43 -8.08 7.76
N VAL A 501 14.22 -7.57 7.57
CA VAL A 501 13.01 -8.36 7.34
C VAL A 501 12.62 -8.22 5.88
N LEU A 502 12.63 -9.30 5.14
CA LEU A 502 12.27 -9.33 3.72
C LEU A 502 10.80 -9.74 3.51
N ASP A 503 10.23 -10.48 4.46
CA ASP A 503 8.87 -11.00 4.42
C ASP A 503 8.19 -10.78 5.79
N PRO A 504 7.06 -10.06 5.87
CA PRO A 504 6.36 -9.83 7.13
C PRO A 504 5.74 -11.10 7.73
N SER A 505 5.66 -12.19 6.96
CA SER A 505 5.20 -13.49 7.45
C SER A 505 6.27 -14.25 8.23
N ASP A 506 7.54 -13.83 8.15
CA ASP A 506 8.68 -14.36 8.92
C ASP A 506 9.51 -13.24 9.58
N PRO A 507 8.97 -12.53 10.58
CA PRO A 507 9.69 -11.49 11.30
C PRO A 507 10.52 -12.04 12.47
N SER A 508 10.91 -13.30 12.45
CA SER A 508 11.36 -14.08 13.61
C SER A 508 12.53 -13.49 14.40
N GLN A 509 13.36 -12.61 13.78
CA GLN A 509 14.51 -12.00 14.44
C GLN A 509 14.26 -10.59 14.98
N LEU A 510 13.14 -9.97 14.63
CA LEU A 510 12.81 -8.63 15.09
C LEU A 510 12.41 -8.64 16.57
N GLY A 511 13.06 -7.84 17.37
CA GLY A 511 12.83 -7.72 18.81
C GLY A 511 12.70 -6.30 19.31
N PRO A 512 12.37 -6.12 20.60
CA PRO A 512 12.27 -4.79 21.21
C PRO A 512 13.62 -4.05 21.15
N GLY A 513 13.57 -2.81 20.64
CA GLY A 513 14.76 -1.98 20.54
C GLY A 513 15.55 -2.14 19.24
N ASP A 514 15.11 -3.02 18.35
CA ASP A 514 15.71 -3.18 17.03
C ASP A 514 15.25 -2.08 16.05
N VAL A 515 16.04 -1.87 15.00
CA VAL A 515 15.67 -1.06 13.83
C VAL A 515 15.17 -2.01 12.75
N LEU A 516 13.90 -1.85 12.36
CA LEU A 516 13.32 -2.59 11.25
C LEU A 516 13.89 -2.07 9.92
N VAL A 517 14.56 -2.94 9.16
CA VAL A 517 15.05 -2.64 7.81
C VAL A 517 14.29 -3.52 6.82
N ALA A 518 13.53 -2.90 5.91
CA ALA A 518 12.65 -3.61 4.99
C ALA A 518 12.80 -3.09 3.55
N PRO A 519 12.55 -3.93 2.52
CA PRO A 519 12.57 -3.47 1.14
C PRO A 519 11.40 -2.52 0.85
N ILE A 520 10.22 -2.87 1.36
CA ILE A 520 8.96 -2.14 1.20
C ILE A 520 8.04 -2.51 2.37
N THR A 521 7.06 -1.67 2.68
CA THR A 521 6.04 -1.99 3.68
C THR A 521 4.62 -1.69 3.18
N ASP A 522 3.68 -2.49 3.64
CA ASP A 522 2.24 -2.35 3.47
C ASP A 522 1.50 -2.46 4.82
N PRO A 523 0.17 -2.33 4.89
CA PRO A 523 -0.54 -2.37 6.17
C PRO A 523 -0.34 -3.64 7.01
N SER A 524 0.07 -4.76 6.41
CA SER A 524 0.37 -5.99 7.16
C SER A 524 1.66 -5.88 8.00
N TRP A 525 2.56 -4.96 7.64
CA TRP A 525 3.78 -4.68 8.37
C TRP A 525 3.58 -3.82 9.60
N THR A 526 2.45 -3.09 9.68
CA THR A 526 2.21 -2.11 10.75
C THR A 526 2.44 -2.67 12.16
N PRO A 527 2.01 -3.91 12.51
CA PRO A 527 2.30 -4.48 13.83
C PRO A 527 3.78 -4.65 14.13
N LEU A 528 4.63 -4.84 13.10
CA LEU A 528 6.08 -5.01 13.27
C LEU A 528 6.79 -3.70 13.62
N PHE A 529 6.15 -2.56 13.45
CA PHE A 529 6.69 -1.26 13.88
C PHE A 529 6.66 -1.12 15.40
N LEU A 530 5.75 -1.80 16.10
CA LEU A 530 5.57 -1.67 17.56
C LEU A 530 6.79 -2.10 18.38
N PRO A 531 7.49 -3.22 18.08
CA PRO A 531 8.75 -3.56 18.76
C PRO A 531 9.94 -2.72 18.28
N ALA A 532 9.87 -2.08 17.11
CA ALA A 532 11.00 -1.35 16.52
C ALA A 532 11.17 0.05 17.15
N VAL A 533 12.43 0.50 17.28
CA VAL A 533 12.76 1.87 17.70
C VAL A 533 12.91 2.83 16.53
N ALA A 534 13.12 2.31 15.32
CA ALA A 534 13.13 3.06 14.07
C ALA A 534 12.78 2.12 12.90
N VAL A 535 12.40 2.72 11.78
CA VAL A 535 12.06 2.02 10.53
C VAL A 535 12.87 2.58 9.36
N VAL A 536 13.48 1.69 8.58
CA VAL A 536 14.23 2.02 7.37
C VAL A 536 13.66 1.23 6.21
N VAL A 537 13.26 1.90 5.13
CA VAL A 537 12.61 1.26 3.97
C VAL A 537 13.31 1.70 2.68
N GLU A 538 13.61 0.74 1.80
CA GLU A 538 14.32 1.02 0.54
C GLU A 538 13.47 1.82 -0.43
N VAL A 539 12.19 1.48 -0.56
CA VAL A 539 11.26 2.10 -1.48
C VAL A 539 10.17 2.83 -0.69
N GLY A 540 9.93 4.07 -1.03
CA GLY A 540 8.89 4.87 -0.39
C GLY A 540 9.11 6.37 -0.58
N SER A 541 8.10 7.15 -0.26
CA SER A 541 8.14 8.61 -0.23
C SER A 541 7.68 9.13 1.13
N ALA A 542 7.70 10.43 1.33
CA ALA A 542 7.11 11.05 2.51
C ALA A 542 5.60 10.74 2.69
N PHE A 543 4.96 10.21 1.66
CA PHE A 543 3.53 9.83 1.61
C PHE A 543 3.31 8.32 1.57
N SER A 544 4.39 7.52 1.65
CA SER A 544 4.31 6.06 1.66
C SER A 544 3.69 5.53 2.96
N HIS A 545 3.26 4.27 2.92
CA HIS A 545 2.72 3.58 4.10
C HIS A 545 3.66 3.65 5.30
N ALA A 546 4.96 3.37 5.10
CA ALA A 546 5.96 3.43 6.18
C ALA A 546 5.98 4.79 6.88
N ALA A 547 6.00 5.88 6.10
CA ALA A 547 6.06 7.24 6.64
C ALA A 547 4.76 7.61 7.39
N ILE A 548 3.59 7.27 6.85
CA ILE A 548 2.28 7.55 7.48
C ILE A 548 2.18 6.83 8.82
N VAL A 549 2.40 5.51 8.84
CA VAL A 549 2.29 4.71 10.07
C VAL A 549 3.33 5.11 11.09
N SER A 550 4.56 5.38 10.68
CA SER A 550 5.61 5.84 11.60
C SER A 550 5.24 7.15 12.29
N ARG A 551 4.57 8.09 11.58
CA ARG A 551 4.07 9.35 12.17
C ARG A 551 2.95 9.12 13.16
N GLU A 552 2.05 8.17 12.89
CA GLU A 552 0.99 7.80 13.84
C GLU A 552 1.55 7.12 15.10
N LEU A 553 2.60 6.32 14.95
CA LEU A 553 3.25 5.60 16.05
C LEU A 553 4.38 6.40 16.72
N GLY A 554 4.77 7.55 16.16
CA GLY A 554 5.87 8.38 16.67
C GLY A 554 7.23 7.68 16.62
N ILE A 555 7.50 6.88 15.58
CA ILE A 555 8.72 6.10 15.40
C ILE A 555 9.57 6.75 14.30
N PRO A 556 10.85 7.12 14.55
CA PRO A 556 11.73 7.65 13.53
C PRO A 556 11.76 6.77 12.27
N CYS A 557 11.60 7.39 11.10
CA CYS A 557 11.47 6.64 9.85
C CYS A 557 12.28 7.30 8.73
N VAL A 558 13.03 6.47 8.00
CA VAL A 558 13.71 6.83 6.76
C VAL A 558 13.17 5.97 5.63
N VAL A 559 12.72 6.60 4.56
CA VAL A 559 12.25 5.95 3.32
C VAL A 559 13.19 6.28 2.17
N SER A 560 13.04 5.62 1.02
CA SER A 560 13.97 5.74 -0.12
C SER A 560 15.44 5.49 0.25
N ALA A 561 15.70 4.63 1.24
CA ALA A 561 17.04 4.25 1.66
C ALA A 561 17.57 3.13 0.73
N GLY A 562 17.89 3.46 -0.52
CA GLY A 562 18.19 2.51 -1.59
C GLY A 562 19.18 1.41 -1.21
N ALA A 563 18.78 0.16 -1.46
CA ALA A 563 19.53 -1.06 -1.16
C ALA A 563 19.89 -1.25 0.34
N ALA A 564 19.14 -0.65 1.28
CA ALA A 564 19.41 -0.74 2.71
C ALA A 564 19.44 -2.20 3.20
N THR A 565 18.54 -3.06 2.70
CA THR A 565 18.47 -4.49 3.08
C THR A 565 19.73 -5.29 2.66
N GLN A 566 20.45 -4.83 1.64
CA GLN A 566 21.67 -5.46 1.16
C GLN A 566 22.93 -4.82 1.73
N ARG A 567 22.90 -3.50 1.97
CA ARG A 567 24.03 -2.70 2.41
C ARG A 567 24.20 -2.68 3.92
N ILE A 568 23.11 -2.68 4.68
CA ILE A 568 23.16 -2.76 6.15
C ILE A 568 23.27 -4.23 6.55
N PRO A 569 24.36 -4.64 7.26
CA PRO A 569 24.44 -6.01 7.75
C PRO A 569 23.35 -6.29 8.80
N ASP A 570 22.65 -7.42 8.68
CA ASP A 570 21.74 -7.86 9.73
C ASP A 570 22.49 -8.05 11.05
N GLY A 571 21.93 -7.56 12.15
CA GLY A 571 22.56 -7.55 13.46
C GLY A 571 23.54 -6.40 13.72
N ALA A 572 23.79 -5.51 12.77
CA ALA A 572 24.67 -4.36 12.95
C ALA A 572 23.99 -3.24 13.78
N LEU A 573 24.78 -2.47 14.52
CA LEU A 573 24.29 -1.29 15.25
C LEU A 573 24.17 -0.10 14.29
N VAL A 574 22.99 0.48 14.17
CA VAL A 574 22.72 1.63 13.33
C VAL A 574 22.10 2.78 14.12
N GLU A 575 22.34 3.99 13.64
CA GLU A 575 21.63 5.21 14.06
C GLU A 575 20.78 5.70 12.90
N VAL A 576 19.50 5.95 13.16
CA VAL A 576 18.51 6.41 12.19
C VAL A 576 18.06 7.82 12.59
N ASP A 577 18.26 8.79 11.71
CA ASP A 577 17.72 10.14 11.83
C ASP A 577 16.58 10.32 10.81
N GLY A 578 15.37 10.18 11.31
CA GLY A 578 14.15 10.33 10.50
C GLY A 578 13.80 11.78 10.15
N THR A 579 14.55 12.76 10.66
CA THR A 579 14.40 14.18 10.31
C THR A 579 15.22 14.50 9.06
N THR A 580 16.47 14.07 9.03
CA THR A 580 17.41 14.32 7.93
C THR A 580 17.39 13.21 6.86
N GLY A 581 16.82 12.06 7.16
CA GLY A 581 16.82 10.88 6.29
C GLY A 581 18.14 10.10 6.31
N ALA A 582 19.00 10.32 7.30
CA ALA A 582 20.30 9.64 7.40
C ALA A 582 20.20 8.32 8.18
N VAL A 583 20.82 7.25 7.66
CA VAL A 583 21.02 5.97 8.36
C VAL A 583 22.51 5.71 8.43
N THR A 584 23.09 5.74 9.63
CA THR A 584 24.53 5.61 9.88
C THR A 584 24.85 4.25 10.49
N LEU A 585 25.80 3.51 9.91
CA LEU A 585 26.35 2.32 10.54
C LEU A 585 27.29 2.75 11.68
N VAL A 586 26.99 2.33 12.91
CA VAL A 586 27.74 2.77 14.08
C VAL A 586 28.84 1.76 14.46
N GLY A 587 28.60 0.47 14.27
CA GLY A 587 29.54 -0.58 14.64
C GLY A 587 29.09 -1.97 14.31
#